data_054c9783bcb5934dd6b0f071e02a1851
#
_entry.id   054c9783bcb5934dd6b0f071e02a1851
#
_cell.length_a   1.000
_cell.length_b   1.000
_cell.length_c   1.000
_cell.angle_alpha   90.00
_cell.angle_beta   90.00
_cell.angle_gamma   90.00
#
_symmetry.space_group_name_H-M   'P 1'
#
loop_
_entity.id
_entity.type
_entity.pdbx_description
1 polymer ?
#
loop_
_entity_poly.entity_id
_entity_poly.type
_entity_poly.pdbx_seq_one_letter_code
_entity_poly.pdbx_strand_id
1 'polypeptide(L)'
;MLDSDASTAKTLTLVAIILQVVFFVIGIFEVIALATLLSITTLPSGHVYVQGSITPSLGASGIISLILSVALAIGILWIALDYFLIYKRLKEERVREAETPSLVLGIIQLIFGGLIPGILLIVAYVKIRDSLHRGNGINPGGR
;
A
#
# COMPACT_ATOMS: atom_id res chain seq x y z
N MET A 1 -23.24 -12.84 -10.86
CA MET A 1 -23.71 -11.66 -10.07
C MET A 1 -23.13 -11.80 -8.68
N LEU A 2 -22.30 -10.85 -8.22
CA LEU A 2 -21.67 -10.91 -6.90
C LEU A 2 -22.75 -10.89 -5.80
N ASP A 3 -22.59 -11.73 -4.79
CA ASP A 3 -23.37 -11.65 -3.56
C ASP A 3 -23.10 -10.31 -2.83
N SER A 4 -24.04 -9.88 -1.98
CA SER A 4 -23.96 -8.58 -1.27
C SER A 4 -22.66 -8.43 -0.46
N ASP A 5 -22.16 -9.52 0.16
CA ASP A 5 -20.92 -9.50 0.93
C ASP A 5 -19.69 -9.41 0.02
N ALA A 6 -19.66 -10.11 -1.11
CA ALA A 6 -18.59 -9.99 -2.09
C ALA A 6 -18.57 -8.59 -2.75
N SER A 7 -19.74 -7.99 -2.98
CA SER A 7 -19.85 -6.61 -3.46
C SER A 7 -19.32 -5.61 -2.42
N THR A 8 -19.62 -5.83 -1.14
CA THR A 8 -19.10 -5.03 -0.03
C THR A 8 -17.58 -5.15 0.08
N ALA A 9 -17.04 -6.38 -0.02
CA ALA A 9 -15.60 -6.61 -0.01
C ALA A 9 -14.88 -5.87 -1.16
N LYS A 10 -15.46 -5.90 -2.35
CA LYS A 10 -14.94 -5.16 -3.51
C LYS A 10 -14.90 -3.65 -3.26
N THR A 11 -15.96 -3.09 -2.67
CA THR A 11 -16.03 -1.67 -2.32
C THR A 11 -14.99 -1.32 -1.25
N LEU A 12 -14.86 -2.11 -0.19
CA LEU A 12 -13.85 -1.90 0.86
C LEU A 12 -12.43 -1.94 0.31
N THR A 13 -12.13 -2.89 -0.59
CA THR A 13 -10.83 -2.96 -1.25
C THR A 13 -10.57 -1.73 -2.11
N LEU A 14 -11.56 -1.26 -2.85
CA LEU A 14 -11.43 -0.04 -3.64
C LEU A 14 -11.16 1.19 -2.76
N VAL A 15 -11.87 1.33 -1.64
CA VAL A 15 -11.65 2.41 -0.66
C VAL A 15 -10.25 2.31 -0.07
N ALA A 16 -9.77 1.10 0.27
CA ALA A 16 -8.40 0.89 0.77
C ALA A 16 -7.35 1.37 -0.25
N ILE A 17 -7.50 1.02 -1.53
CA ILE A 17 -6.60 1.45 -2.61
C ILE A 17 -6.62 2.98 -2.76
N ILE A 18 -7.81 3.60 -2.76
CA ILE A 18 -7.92 5.07 -2.86
C ILE A 18 -7.20 5.75 -1.69
N LEU A 19 -7.41 5.27 -0.46
CA LEU A 19 -6.72 5.81 0.72
C LEU A 19 -5.20 5.63 0.64
N GLN A 20 -4.71 4.49 0.14
CA GLN A 20 -3.29 4.28 -0.09
C GLN A 20 -2.71 5.29 -1.08
N VAL A 21 -3.41 5.54 -2.19
CA VAL A 21 -2.98 6.55 -3.17
C VAL A 21 -2.94 7.94 -2.54
N VAL A 22 -3.94 8.31 -1.75
CA VAL A 22 -3.98 9.61 -1.05
C VAL A 22 -2.82 9.72 -0.06
N PHE A 23 -2.60 8.72 0.80
CA PHE A 23 -1.48 8.74 1.75
C PHE A 23 -0.12 8.71 1.06
N PHE A 24 -0.01 8.01 -0.07
CA PHE A 24 1.20 7.99 -0.88
C PHE A 24 1.54 9.38 -1.43
N VAL A 25 0.54 10.09 -1.96
CA VAL A 25 0.72 11.47 -2.46
C VAL A 25 1.09 12.41 -1.32
N ILE A 26 0.42 12.33 -0.18
CA ILE A 26 0.75 13.14 1.02
C ILE A 26 2.19 12.85 1.45
N GLY A 27 2.59 11.59 1.55
CA GLY A 27 3.95 11.18 1.91
C GLY A 27 5.03 11.74 0.97
N ILE A 28 4.76 11.83 -0.33
CA ILE A 28 5.67 12.49 -1.28
C ILE A 28 5.87 13.96 -0.89
N PHE A 29 4.78 14.69 -0.63
CA PHE A 29 4.88 16.10 -0.24
C PHE A 29 5.62 16.29 1.08
N GLU A 30 5.39 15.44 2.07
CA GLU A 30 6.11 15.48 3.35
C GLU A 30 7.62 15.29 3.17
N VAL A 31 8.03 14.31 2.34
CA VAL A 31 9.45 14.07 2.09
C VAL A 31 10.09 15.22 1.30
N ILE A 32 9.40 15.80 0.32
CA ILE A 32 9.89 16.98 -0.39
C ILE A 32 10.05 18.16 0.57
N ALA A 33 9.07 18.40 1.44
CA ALA A 33 9.14 19.47 2.43
C ALA A 33 10.31 19.27 3.40
N LEU A 34 10.51 18.06 3.89
CA LEU A 34 11.63 17.70 4.77
C LEU A 34 12.98 17.87 4.08
N ALA A 35 13.12 17.40 2.83
CA ALA A 35 14.33 17.56 2.04
C ALA A 35 14.67 19.04 1.81
N THR A 36 13.66 19.86 1.55
CA THR A 36 13.83 21.30 1.37
C THR A 36 14.29 21.97 2.66
N LEU A 37 13.66 21.62 3.80
CA LEU A 37 14.03 22.15 5.12
C LEU A 37 15.49 21.81 5.46
N LEU A 38 15.90 20.56 5.27
CA LEU A 38 17.27 20.11 5.52
C LEU A 38 18.28 20.81 4.60
N SER A 39 17.92 21.08 3.35
CA SER A 39 18.79 21.82 2.41
C SER A 39 19.03 23.25 2.86
N ILE A 40 18.04 23.92 3.43
CA ILE A 40 18.16 25.28 3.95
C ILE A 40 19.05 25.33 5.21
N THR A 41 18.96 24.32 6.08
CA THR A 41 19.73 24.27 7.34
C THR A 41 21.19 23.88 7.15
N THR A 42 21.54 23.25 6.00
CA THR A 42 22.91 22.81 5.70
C THR A 42 23.69 23.77 4.80
N LEU A 43 23.18 25.00 4.56
CA LEU A 43 23.97 26.04 3.90
C LEU A 43 25.15 26.41 4.78
N PRO A 44 26.42 26.06 4.40
CA PRO A 44 27.56 26.43 5.22
C PRO A 44 27.83 27.93 5.07
N SER A 45 27.67 28.66 6.14
CA SER A 45 28.32 29.97 6.28
C SER A 45 29.82 29.71 6.51
N GLY A 46 30.55 29.40 5.43
CA GLY A 46 31.99 29.22 5.51
C GLY A 46 32.51 28.41 4.36
N HIS A 47 33.37 29.02 3.53
CA HIS A 47 34.10 28.35 2.50
C HIS A 47 35.04 27.27 3.07
N VAL A 48 34.65 26.02 2.97
CA VAL A 48 35.57 24.88 3.18
C VAL A 48 36.08 24.50 1.78
N TYR A 49 37.24 25.01 1.41
CA TYR A 49 38.01 24.46 0.31
C TYR A 49 38.59 23.10 0.77
N VAL A 50 37.96 22.00 0.44
CA VAL A 50 38.60 20.68 0.52
C VAL A 50 39.19 20.38 -0.83
N GLN A 51 40.51 20.58 -0.90
CA GLN A 51 41.31 20.20 -2.04
C GLN A 51 41.44 18.67 -2.09
N GLY A 52 40.87 18.09 -3.16
CA GLY A 52 41.38 16.82 -3.69
C GLY A 52 41.00 15.54 -2.95
N SER A 53 39.79 15.09 -3.12
CA SER A 53 39.49 13.69 -3.47
C SER A 53 38.00 13.63 -3.85
N ILE A 54 37.72 13.25 -5.09
CA ILE A 54 36.37 12.91 -5.53
C ILE A 54 36.07 11.50 -4.99
N THR A 55 35.85 11.40 -3.71
CA THR A 55 35.08 10.30 -3.19
C THR A 55 33.61 10.72 -3.31
N PRO A 56 32.76 9.96 -4.01
CA PRO A 56 31.34 10.22 -3.96
C PRO A 56 30.85 9.87 -2.55
N SER A 57 31.08 10.78 -1.60
CA SER A 57 30.36 10.71 -0.34
C SER A 57 28.89 10.96 -0.72
N LEU A 58 28.07 9.95 -0.58
CA LEU A 58 26.62 10.13 -0.58
C LEU A 58 26.34 11.11 0.56
N GLY A 59 26.33 12.41 0.24
CA GLY A 59 25.97 13.44 1.19
C GLY A 59 24.55 13.16 1.71
N ALA A 60 24.15 13.83 2.78
CA ALA A 60 22.82 13.65 3.38
C ALA A 60 21.69 13.68 2.33
N SER A 61 21.83 14.53 1.29
CA SER A 61 20.90 14.61 0.17
C SER A 61 20.82 13.32 -0.67
N GLY A 62 21.94 12.63 -0.88
CA GLY A 62 21.98 11.37 -1.62
C GLY A 62 21.31 10.23 -0.84
N ILE A 63 21.53 10.17 0.47
CA ILE A 63 20.87 9.18 1.34
C ILE A 63 19.36 9.42 1.36
N ILE A 64 18.91 10.65 1.51
CA ILE A 64 17.48 11.00 1.50
C ILE A 64 16.85 10.64 0.15
N SER A 65 17.52 10.94 -0.96
CA SER A 65 17.04 10.59 -2.30
C SER A 65 16.92 9.08 -2.48
N LEU A 66 17.86 8.29 -1.96
CA LEU A 66 17.80 6.84 -2.00
C LEU A 66 16.62 6.30 -1.17
N ILE A 67 16.47 6.77 0.06
CA ILE A 67 15.36 6.37 0.93
C ILE A 67 14.01 6.70 0.28
N LEU A 68 13.89 7.91 -0.29
CA LEU A 68 12.68 8.33 -0.99
C LEU A 68 12.37 7.43 -2.18
N SER A 69 13.37 7.13 -3.01
CA SER A 69 13.19 6.26 -4.19
C SER A 69 12.73 4.86 -3.79
N VAL A 70 13.30 4.29 -2.74
CA VAL A 70 12.89 2.99 -2.21
C VAL A 70 11.46 3.05 -1.63
N ALA A 71 11.13 4.08 -0.87
CA ALA A 71 9.78 4.25 -0.31
C ALA A 71 8.72 4.41 -1.40
N LEU A 72 9.02 5.17 -2.46
CA LEU A 72 8.14 5.32 -3.62
C LEU A 72 7.93 3.99 -4.34
N ALA A 73 9.00 3.23 -4.58
CA ALA A 73 8.91 1.92 -5.23
C ALA A 73 8.05 0.95 -4.41
N ILE A 74 8.23 0.91 -3.09
CA ILE A 74 7.44 0.09 -2.17
C ILE A 74 5.97 0.53 -2.18
N GLY A 75 5.68 1.82 -2.12
CA GLY A 75 4.31 2.35 -2.15
C GLY A 75 3.56 1.97 -3.42
N ILE A 76 4.20 2.12 -4.59
CA ILE A 76 3.63 1.71 -5.88
C ILE A 76 3.40 0.19 -5.91
N LEU A 77 4.36 -0.59 -5.40
CA LEU A 77 4.23 -2.05 -5.33
C LEU A 77 3.02 -2.47 -4.50
N TRP A 78 2.78 -1.85 -3.34
CA TRP A 78 1.63 -2.15 -2.49
C TRP A 78 0.30 -1.87 -3.20
N ILE A 79 0.16 -0.70 -3.81
CA ILE A 79 -1.04 -0.33 -4.57
C ILE A 79 -1.28 -1.32 -5.71
N ALA A 80 -0.23 -1.72 -6.42
CA ALA A 80 -0.32 -2.68 -7.50
C ALA A 80 -0.74 -4.08 -7.00
N LEU A 81 -0.18 -4.55 -5.87
CA LEU A 81 -0.54 -5.83 -5.27
C LEU A 81 -2.01 -5.86 -4.86
N ASP A 82 -2.52 -4.83 -4.17
CA ASP A 82 -3.92 -4.77 -3.78
C ASP A 82 -4.86 -4.73 -4.98
N TYR A 83 -4.48 -3.99 -6.02
CA TYR A 83 -5.27 -3.94 -7.25
C TYR A 83 -5.30 -5.30 -7.96
N PHE A 84 -4.15 -5.93 -8.23
CA PHE A 84 -4.07 -7.14 -9.03
C PHE A 84 -4.50 -8.40 -8.26
N LEU A 85 -4.13 -8.51 -6.99
CA LEU A 85 -4.39 -9.73 -6.21
C LEU A 85 -5.77 -9.74 -5.55
N ILE A 86 -6.37 -8.58 -5.29
CA ILE A 86 -7.65 -8.51 -4.60
C ILE A 86 -8.71 -7.89 -5.50
N TYR A 87 -8.59 -6.59 -5.82
CA TYR A 87 -9.63 -5.85 -6.50
C TYR A 87 -9.98 -6.43 -7.87
N LYS A 88 -8.98 -6.74 -8.70
CA LYS A 88 -9.20 -7.33 -10.03
C LYS A 88 -9.90 -8.67 -9.94
N ARG A 89 -9.51 -9.54 -9.01
CA ARG A 89 -10.14 -10.85 -8.81
C ARG A 89 -11.58 -10.74 -8.35
N LEU A 90 -11.88 -9.82 -7.42
CA LEU A 90 -13.26 -9.53 -7.01
C LEU A 90 -14.08 -8.94 -8.17
N LYS A 91 -13.48 -8.11 -9.02
CA LYS A 91 -14.13 -7.57 -10.22
C LYS A 91 -14.47 -8.67 -11.24
N GLU A 92 -13.62 -9.68 -11.37
CA GLU A 92 -13.80 -10.84 -12.26
C GLU A 92 -14.66 -11.96 -11.62
N GLU A 93 -15.31 -11.67 -10.48
CA GLU A 93 -16.14 -12.63 -9.72
C GLU A 93 -15.36 -13.85 -9.17
N ARG A 94 -14.03 -13.79 -9.15
CA ARG A 94 -13.12 -14.83 -8.64
C ARG A 94 -12.91 -14.66 -7.13
N VAL A 95 -14.01 -14.66 -6.38
CA VAL A 95 -14.06 -14.30 -4.95
C VAL A 95 -13.13 -15.18 -4.11
N ARG A 96 -13.10 -16.49 -4.37
CA ARG A 96 -12.25 -17.45 -3.63
C ARG A 96 -10.76 -17.16 -3.76
N GLU A 97 -10.34 -16.64 -4.90
CA GLU A 97 -8.93 -16.33 -5.13
C GLU A 97 -8.48 -15.01 -4.48
N ALA A 98 -9.43 -14.15 -4.09
CA ALA A 98 -9.16 -12.92 -3.39
C ALA A 98 -9.08 -13.10 -1.85
N GLU A 99 -9.54 -14.23 -1.30
CA GLU A 99 -9.62 -14.49 0.14
C GLU A 99 -8.24 -14.42 0.81
N THR A 100 -7.32 -15.30 0.44
CA THR A 100 -5.98 -15.36 1.03
C THR A 100 -5.17 -14.07 0.84
N PRO A 101 -5.10 -13.46 -0.37
CA PRO A 101 -4.41 -12.20 -0.54
C PRO A 101 -4.95 -11.07 0.35
N SER A 102 -6.28 -10.97 0.53
CA SER A 102 -6.88 -9.93 1.37
C SER A 102 -6.41 -10.03 2.82
N LEU A 103 -6.32 -11.24 3.37
CA LEU A 103 -5.83 -11.46 4.73
C LEU A 103 -4.34 -11.14 4.84
N VAL A 104 -3.53 -11.73 3.95
CA VAL A 104 -2.07 -11.61 4.00
C VAL A 104 -1.64 -10.16 3.82
N LEU A 105 -2.14 -9.49 2.77
CA LEU A 105 -1.81 -8.09 2.51
C LEU A 105 -2.36 -7.17 3.61
N GLY A 106 -3.56 -7.44 4.12
CA GLY A 106 -4.13 -6.68 5.24
C GLY A 106 -3.27 -6.75 6.49
N ILE A 107 -2.78 -7.94 6.88
CA ILE A 107 -1.89 -8.11 8.05
C ILE A 107 -0.55 -7.41 7.82
N ILE A 108 0.06 -7.60 6.64
CA ILE A 108 1.35 -6.98 6.34
C ILE A 108 1.23 -5.45 6.36
N GLN A 109 0.18 -4.89 5.75
CA GLN A 109 -0.04 -3.44 5.75
C GLN A 109 -0.29 -2.90 7.17
N LEU A 110 -1.03 -3.64 8.01
CA LEU A 110 -1.26 -3.28 9.41
C LEU A 110 0.07 -3.14 10.19
N ILE A 111 1.02 -4.05 9.95
CA ILE A 111 2.33 -4.07 10.63
C ILE A 111 3.23 -2.93 10.11
N PHE A 112 3.24 -2.69 8.80
CA PHE A 112 4.14 -1.73 8.15
C PHE A 112 3.58 -0.30 8.04
N GLY A 113 2.52 0.02 8.79
CA GLY A 113 2.03 1.40 8.96
C GLY A 113 0.85 1.80 8.09
N GLY A 114 0.31 0.88 7.29
CA GLY A 114 -0.95 1.07 6.56
C GLY A 114 -2.16 0.74 7.43
N LEU A 115 -2.28 1.30 8.65
CA LEU A 115 -3.28 0.89 9.63
C LEU A 115 -4.70 0.91 9.05
N ILE A 116 -5.12 2.00 8.43
CA ILE A 116 -6.49 2.11 7.87
C ILE A 116 -6.69 1.20 6.67
N PRO A 117 -5.84 1.23 5.61
CA PRO A 117 -5.95 0.27 4.50
C PRO A 117 -5.85 -1.18 4.95
N GLY A 118 -4.94 -1.51 5.88
CA GLY A 118 -4.79 -2.85 6.43
C GLY A 118 -6.06 -3.36 7.11
N ILE A 119 -6.72 -2.54 7.96
CA ILE A 119 -8.00 -2.89 8.59
C ILE A 119 -9.08 -3.11 7.53
N LEU A 120 -9.18 -2.24 6.52
CA LEU A 120 -10.17 -2.37 5.45
C LEU A 120 -10.01 -3.67 4.67
N LEU A 121 -8.77 -4.10 4.40
CA LEU A 121 -8.50 -5.37 3.73
C LEU A 121 -8.84 -6.58 4.61
N ILE A 122 -8.61 -6.51 5.92
CA ILE A 122 -9.02 -7.57 6.86
C ILE A 122 -10.55 -7.65 6.93
N VAL A 123 -11.26 -6.53 6.95
CA VAL A 123 -12.72 -6.52 6.90
C VAL A 123 -13.22 -7.05 5.55
N ALA A 124 -12.55 -6.71 4.44
CA ALA A 124 -12.85 -7.27 3.13
C ALA A 124 -12.67 -8.79 3.11
N TYR A 125 -11.60 -9.32 3.73
CA TYR A 125 -11.39 -10.77 3.91
C TYR A 125 -12.57 -11.43 4.64
N VAL A 126 -13.05 -10.86 5.76
CA VAL A 126 -14.19 -11.42 6.50
C VAL A 126 -15.43 -11.46 5.60
N LYS A 127 -15.68 -10.41 4.83
CA LYS A 127 -16.81 -10.35 3.89
C LYS A 127 -16.70 -11.37 2.74
N ILE A 128 -15.49 -11.57 2.22
CA ILE A 128 -15.20 -12.61 1.21
C ILE A 128 -15.53 -13.99 1.79
N ARG A 129 -15.06 -14.27 2.99
CA ARG A 129 -15.29 -15.53 3.67
C ARG A 129 -16.77 -15.78 3.94
N ASP A 130 -17.51 -14.78 4.40
CA ASP A 130 -18.95 -14.89 4.65
C ASP A 130 -19.70 -15.19 3.34
N SER A 131 -19.34 -14.55 2.23
CA SER A 131 -19.89 -14.82 0.90
C SER A 131 -19.65 -16.28 0.47
N LEU A 132 -18.43 -16.80 0.66
CA LEU A 132 -18.07 -18.17 0.31
C LEU A 132 -18.83 -19.20 1.17
N HIS A 133 -19.02 -18.93 2.45
CA HIS A 133 -19.79 -19.82 3.34
C HIS A 133 -21.28 -19.88 2.97
N ARG A 134 -21.89 -18.76 2.60
CA ARG A 134 -23.28 -18.74 2.13
C ARG A 134 -23.44 -19.47 0.81
N GLY A 135 -22.52 -19.30 -0.13
CA GLY A 135 -22.55 -20.01 -1.41
C GLY A 135 -22.48 -21.55 -1.26
N ASN A 136 -21.74 -22.04 -0.27
CA ASN A 136 -21.64 -23.49 0.01
C ASN A 136 -22.83 -24.04 0.82
N GLY A 137 -23.57 -23.18 1.55
CA GLY A 137 -24.72 -23.58 2.39
C GLY A 137 -26.03 -23.77 1.63
N ILE A 138 -26.11 -23.39 0.35
CA ILE A 138 -27.33 -23.45 -0.46
C ILE A 138 -27.47 -24.76 -1.24
N ASN A 139 -26.65 -25.76 -0.96
CA ASN A 139 -26.82 -27.09 -1.57
C ASN A 139 -27.09 -28.23 -0.55
N PRO A 140 -28.19 -28.17 0.29
CA PRO A 140 -28.63 -29.29 1.02
C PRO A 140 -29.73 -30.00 0.22
N GLY A 141 -29.41 -30.77 -0.81
CA GLY A 141 -30.48 -31.58 -1.43
C GLY A 141 -30.34 -31.82 -2.93
N GLY A 142 -29.23 -32.25 -3.39
CA GLY A 142 -29.12 -33.02 -4.62
C GLY A 142 -29.22 -34.49 -4.32
N ARG A 143 -30.42 -35.04 -4.11
CA ARG A 143 -30.73 -36.46 -4.25
C ARG A 143 -31.67 -36.62 -5.42
#